data_4dfc6e57a66d464affce68284b0a0c2f
#
_entry.id   4dfc6e57a66d464affce68284b0a0c2f
#
_cell.length_a   1.000
_cell.length_b   1.000
_cell.length_c   1.000
_cell.angle_alpha   90.00
_cell.angle_beta   90.00
_cell.angle_gamma   90.00
#
_symmetry.space_group_name_H-M   'P 1'
#
loop_
_entity.id
_entity.type
_entity.pdbx_description
1 polymer ?
#
loop_
_entity_poly.entity_id
_entity_poly.type
_entity_poly.pdbx_seq_one_letter_code
_entity_poly.pdbx_strand_id
1 'polypeptide(L)'
;MSTLLEVDDLRVTFPTRTGRIEAVRGVSFSLGRERLGIVGESGSGKSQTGRAIMGLTPPQAEVTANKLAFDGIDLLAASPRDRRALRGKRIAMILQDPKYSLDPVMSIGRQIVETLRTHEKVGQAEARDRALAMLEAVQIRDPARVFDLHPHEVSGGMGQRAMIAMMLIAGPEMMIADEPTSALDVTVQLDVLGILDRLVSERGMGLIFISHDLRLVSSFCDRVIVMYAGKVVEQLKASELGRAQHPYT
;
A
#
# COMPACT_ATOMS: atom_id res chain seq x y z
N MET A 1 14.58 10.74 13.39
CA MET A 1 13.74 9.55 13.12
C MET A 1 14.48 8.69 12.11
N SER A 2 14.54 7.38 12.29
CA SER A 2 15.22 6.48 11.34
C SER A 2 14.44 6.42 10.03
N THR A 3 15.13 6.57 8.91
CA THR A 3 14.55 6.41 7.58
C THR A 3 14.26 4.93 7.34
N LEU A 4 13.02 4.62 6.98
CA LEU A 4 12.55 3.24 6.71
C LEU A 4 12.69 2.89 5.21
N LEU A 5 12.37 3.84 4.32
CA LEU A 5 12.50 3.68 2.88
C LEU A 5 13.25 4.89 2.30
N GLU A 6 14.22 4.60 1.43
CA GLU A 6 14.95 5.60 0.67
C GLU A 6 14.78 5.34 -0.82
N VAL A 7 14.32 6.35 -1.54
CA VAL A 7 14.12 6.33 -3.00
C VAL A 7 14.87 7.51 -3.59
N ASP A 8 15.83 7.26 -4.47
CA ASP A 8 16.60 8.29 -5.17
C ASP A 8 16.68 7.99 -6.67
N ASP A 9 16.25 8.94 -7.48
CA ASP A 9 16.16 8.90 -8.95
C ASP A 9 15.48 7.62 -9.49
N LEU A 10 14.37 7.21 -8.86
CA LEU A 10 13.62 6.05 -9.32
C LEU A 10 13.02 6.29 -10.71
N ARG A 11 13.30 5.37 -11.63
CA ARG A 11 12.78 5.36 -13.00
C ARG A 11 12.10 4.04 -13.30
N VAL A 12 10.98 4.10 -14.01
CA VAL A 12 10.26 2.92 -14.50
C VAL A 12 9.93 3.14 -15.96
N THR A 13 10.50 2.31 -16.83
CA THR A 13 10.38 2.42 -18.28
C THR A 13 9.73 1.17 -18.86
N PHE A 14 8.75 1.35 -19.71
CA PHE A 14 8.05 0.28 -20.42
C PHE A 14 8.43 0.28 -21.91
N PRO A 15 8.79 -0.85 -22.50
CA PRO A 15 8.92 -0.97 -23.93
C PRO A 15 7.53 -0.92 -24.59
N THR A 16 7.44 -0.22 -25.70
CA THR A 16 6.23 -0.16 -26.53
C THR A 16 6.58 -0.48 -27.98
N ARG A 17 5.58 -0.68 -28.82
CA ARG A 17 5.80 -0.93 -30.27
C ARG A 17 6.49 0.23 -30.99
N THR A 18 6.32 1.45 -30.47
CA THR A 18 6.82 2.70 -31.07
C THR A 18 8.02 3.30 -30.33
N GLY A 19 8.55 2.61 -29.28
CA GLY A 19 9.66 3.12 -28.49
C GLY A 19 9.56 2.75 -27.03
N ARG A 20 10.00 3.64 -26.13
CA ARG A 20 9.95 3.46 -24.66
C ARG A 20 9.12 4.56 -24.03
N ILE A 21 8.34 4.22 -23.01
CA ILE A 21 7.58 5.17 -22.20
C ILE A 21 8.13 5.12 -20.78
N GLU A 22 8.65 6.23 -20.29
CA GLU A 22 9.01 6.41 -18.89
C GLU A 22 7.75 6.78 -18.08
N ALA A 23 7.24 5.83 -17.31
CA ALA A 23 6.09 6.05 -16.42
C ALA A 23 6.50 6.73 -15.10
N VAL A 24 7.74 6.51 -14.64
CA VAL A 24 8.37 7.19 -13.50
C VAL A 24 9.71 7.73 -13.96
N ARG A 25 9.96 9.02 -13.71
CA ARG A 25 10.99 9.81 -14.39
C ARG A 25 11.91 10.52 -13.39
N GLY A 26 12.61 9.77 -12.54
CA GLY A 26 13.53 10.31 -11.55
C GLY A 26 12.81 10.80 -10.29
N VAL A 27 12.03 9.93 -9.65
CA VAL A 27 11.32 10.21 -8.41
C VAL A 27 12.25 9.96 -7.23
N SER A 28 12.37 10.97 -6.34
CA SER A 28 13.19 10.88 -5.12
C SER A 28 12.39 11.30 -3.90
N PHE A 29 12.41 10.47 -2.85
CA PHE A 29 11.84 10.76 -1.54
C PHE A 29 12.36 9.78 -0.48
N SER A 30 12.13 10.09 0.77
CA SER A 30 12.32 9.17 1.88
C SER A 30 11.04 9.00 2.68
N LEU A 31 10.89 7.88 3.38
CA LEU A 31 9.79 7.60 4.29
C LEU A 31 10.36 7.17 5.63
N GLY A 32 9.87 7.77 6.70
CA GLY A 32 10.05 7.33 8.08
C GLY A 32 8.82 6.58 8.59
N ARG A 33 8.57 6.65 9.88
CA ARG A 33 7.33 6.18 10.51
C ARG A 33 6.28 7.30 10.49
N GLU A 34 5.82 7.61 9.30
CA GLU A 34 4.91 8.69 8.98
C GLU A 34 3.92 8.25 7.90
N ARG A 35 2.90 9.05 7.62
CA ARG A 35 1.97 8.89 6.51
C ARG A 35 2.35 9.83 5.38
N LEU A 36 2.91 9.28 4.32
CA LEU A 36 3.29 10.01 3.11
C LEU A 36 2.21 9.83 2.04
N GLY A 37 1.55 10.93 1.66
CA GLY A 37 0.63 10.94 0.54
C GLY A 37 1.37 11.09 -0.80
N ILE A 38 0.99 10.32 -1.79
CA ILE A 38 1.40 10.52 -3.19
C ILE A 38 0.16 10.83 -4.02
N VAL A 39 0.07 12.05 -4.54
CA VAL A 39 -1.09 12.54 -5.30
C VAL A 39 -0.75 12.92 -6.73
N GLY A 40 -1.75 12.95 -7.58
CA GLY A 40 -1.66 13.36 -8.98
C GLY A 40 -2.75 12.71 -9.83
N GLU A 41 -2.89 13.13 -11.08
CA GLU A 41 -3.86 12.55 -12.01
C GLU A 41 -3.59 11.08 -12.34
N SER A 42 -4.60 10.43 -12.93
CA SER A 42 -4.42 9.09 -13.48
C SER A 42 -3.30 9.08 -14.52
N GLY A 43 -2.43 8.07 -14.47
CA GLY A 43 -1.27 8.00 -15.37
C GLY A 43 -0.05 8.83 -14.94
N SER A 44 -0.08 9.57 -13.82
CA SER A 44 1.08 10.34 -13.34
C SER A 44 2.24 9.51 -12.77
N GLY A 45 2.11 8.18 -12.69
CA GLY A 45 3.18 7.27 -12.23
C GLY A 45 3.08 6.78 -10.78
N LYS A 46 2.10 7.23 -10.00
CA LYS A 46 1.94 6.90 -8.57
C LYS A 46 1.96 5.39 -8.28
N SER A 47 1.03 4.65 -8.88
CA SER A 47 0.93 3.20 -8.69
C SER A 47 2.17 2.45 -9.20
N GLN A 48 2.82 2.96 -10.26
CA GLN A 48 4.06 2.38 -10.76
C GLN A 48 5.23 2.60 -9.79
N THR A 49 5.27 3.74 -9.10
CA THR A 49 6.22 4.00 -8.01
C THR A 49 6.03 2.98 -6.88
N GLY A 50 4.80 2.76 -6.40
CA GLY A 50 4.50 1.76 -5.38
C GLY A 50 4.86 0.33 -5.82
N ARG A 51 4.51 -0.04 -7.05
CA ARG A 51 4.85 -1.36 -7.61
C ARG A 51 6.34 -1.57 -7.79
N ALA A 52 7.08 -0.53 -8.17
CA ALA A 52 8.54 -0.61 -8.29
C ALA A 52 9.22 -0.85 -6.94
N ILE A 53 8.79 -0.17 -5.87
CA ILE A 53 9.26 -0.39 -4.50
C ILE A 53 9.00 -1.85 -4.08
N MET A 54 7.82 -2.38 -4.39
CA MET A 54 7.46 -3.77 -4.10
C MET A 54 8.14 -4.79 -5.03
N GLY A 55 8.78 -4.35 -6.13
CA GLY A 55 9.28 -5.24 -7.20
C GLY A 55 8.13 -6.04 -7.85
N LEU A 56 6.98 -5.40 -8.04
CA LEU A 56 5.77 -5.93 -8.68
C LEU A 56 5.48 -5.30 -10.04
N THR A 57 6.46 -4.64 -10.63
CA THR A 57 6.38 -4.18 -12.01
C THR A 57 6.33 -5.37 -12.97
N PRO A 58 5.62 -5.27 -14.11
CA PRO A 58 5.64 -6.31 -15.13
C PRO A 58 7.07 -6.65 -15.57
N PRO A 59 7.35 -7.92 -15.96
CA PRO A 59 8.71 -8.35 -16.32
C PRO A 59 9.36 -7.57 -17.47
N GLN A 60 8.55 -6.94 -18.32
CA GLN A 60 9.01 -6.12 -19.44
C GLN A 60 9.46 -4.71 -19.01
N ALA A 61 9.07 -4.28 -17.80
CA ALA A 61 9.44 -2.97 -17.29
C ALA A 61 10.88 -2.97 -16.79
N GLU A 62 11.64 -1.97 -17.19
CA GLU A 62 12.96 -1.68 -16.64
C GLU A 62 12.81 -0.74 -15.44
N VAL A 63 13.35 -1.15 -14.29
CA VAL A 63 13.36 -0.34 -13.06
C VAL A 63 14.81 -0.01 -12.72
N THR A 64 15.12 1.27 -12.62
CA THR A 64 16.45 1.78 -12.22
C THR A 64 16.29 2.85 -11.15
N ALA A 65 17.30 3.00 -10.29
CA ALA A 65 17.41 4.08 -9.31
C ALA A 65 18.87 4.25 -8.89
N ASN A 66 19.25 5.45 -8.42
CA ASN A 66 20.51 5.64 -7.72
C ASN A 66 20.50 4.93 -6.36
N LYS A 67 19.35 4.99 -5.68
CA LYS A 67 19.09 4.26 -4.43
C LYS A 67 17.63 3.84 -4.35
N LEU A 68 17.41 2.58 -4.02
CA LEU A 68 16.09 2.05 -3.65
C LEU A 68 16.31 1.07 -2.50
N ALA A 69 16.19 1.56 -1.27
CA ALA A 69 16.52 0.78 -0.08
C ALA A 69 15.42 0.83 0.97
N PHE A 70 15.11 -0.32 1.55
CA PHE A 70 14.20 -0.50 2.69
C PHE A 70 14.99 -0.99 3.90
N ASP A 71 15.01 -0.20 4.98
CA ASP A 71 15.77 -0.49 6.21
C ASP A 71 17.22 -0.93 5.91
N GLY A 72 17.88 -0.19 5.03
CA GLY A 72 19.25 -0.48 4.58
C GLY A 72 19.41 -1.61 3.57
N ILE A 73 18.36 -2.35 3.24
CA ILE A 73 18.38 -3.43 2.25
C ILE A 73 18.16 -2.82 0.86
N ASP A 74 19.13 -2.99 -0.05
CA ASP A 74 18.98 -2.59 -1.47
C ASP A 74 17.94 -3.47 -2.15
N LEU A 75 16.81 -2.87 -2.52
CA LEU A 75 15.69 -3.59 -3.16
C LEU A 75 15.97 -3.92 -4.63
N LEU A 76 16.88 -3.21 -5.32
CA LEU A 76 17.25 -3.53 -6.71
C LEU A 76 18.21 -4.71 -6.77
N ALA A 77 19.18 -4.76 -5.85
CA ALA A 77 20.17 -5.82 -5.77
C ALA A 77 19.65 -7.09 -5.06
N ALA A 78 18.56 -6.98 -4.27
CA ALA A 78 17.99 -8.08 -3.51
C ALA A 78 17.58 -9.26 -4.41
N SER A 79 17.94 -10.47 -4.01
CA SER A 79 17.56 -11.69 -4.72
C SER A 79 16.02 -11.88 -4.73
N PRO A 80 15.46 -12.66 -5.68
CA PRO A 80 14.03 -12.97 -5.69
C PRO A 80 13.56 -13.61 -4.36
N ARG A 81 14.42 -14.37 -3.68
CA ARG A 81 14.14 -14.98 -2.38
C ARG A 81 14.04 -13.91 -1.30
N ASP A 82 14.98 -12.97 -1.24
CA ASP A 82 15.01 -11.91 -0.23
C ASP A 82 13.84 -10.94 -0.42
N ARG A 83 13.54 -10.56 -1.67
CA ARG A 83 12.33 -9.75 -1.97
C ARG A 83 11.04 -10.46 -1.54
N ARG A 84 10.94 -11.78 -1.75
CA ARG A 84 9.78 -12.56 -1.29
C ARG A 84 9.68 -12.58 0.24
N ALA A 85 10.80 -12.65 0.94
CA ALA A 85 10.83 -12.61 2.40
C ALA A 85 10.41 -11.24 2.98
N LEU A 86 10.62 -10.14 2.25
CA LEU A 86 10.17 -8.81 2.65
C LEU A 86 8.68 -8.61 2.41
N ARG A 87 8.15 -9.09 1.28
CA ARG A 87 6.74 -8.91 0.89
C ARG A 87 5.81 -9.62 1.85
N GLY A 88 4.78 -8.92 2.29
CA GLY A 88 3.78 -9.39 3.24
C GLY A 88 4.24 -9.39 4.68
N LYS A 89 5.52 -9.69 4.96
CA LYS A 89 6.06 -9.73 6.32
C LYS A 89 6.55 -8.37 6.82
N ARG A 90 7.31 -7.64 6.00
CA ARG A 90 7.88 -6.33 6.37
C ARG A 90 7.26 -5.18 5.57
N ILE A 91 6.92 -5.42 4.31
CA ILE A 91 6.28 -4.47 3.43
C ILE A 91 5.00 -5.08 2.90
N ALA A 92 3.86 -4.47 3.15
CA ALA A 92 2.56 -4.87 2.61
C ALA A 92 2.07 -3.86 1.56
N MET A 93 1.22 -4.30 0.64
CA MET A 93 0.60 -3.43 -0.35
C MET A 93 -0.89 -3.74 -0.49
N ILE A 94 -1.72 -2.72 -0.34
CA ILE A 94 -3.14 -2.74 -0.68
C ILE A 94 -3.27 -2.26 -2.12
N LEU A 95 -3.92 -3.07 -2.96
CA LEU A 95 -4.22 -2.73 -4.35
C LEU A 95 -5.58 -2.04 -4.46
N GLN A 96 -5.79 -1.32 -5.54
CA GLN A 96 -6.94 -0.45 -5.78
C GLN A 96 -8.31 -1.16 -5.65
N ASP A 97 -8.44 -2.43 -6.05
CA ASP A 97 -9.71 -3.17 -6.00
C ASP A 97 -9.57 -4.47 -5.19
N PRO A 98 -10.32 -4.62 -4.09
CA PRO A 98 -10.30 -5.83 -3.27
C PRO A 98 -10.72 -7.08 -4.03
N LYS A 99 -11.53 -6.97 -5.09
CA LYS A 99 -11.96 -8.09 -5.92
C LYS A 99 -10.80 -8.80 -6.62
N TYR A 100 -9.72 -8.08 -6.89
CA TYR A 100 -8.51 -8.67 -7.49
C TYR A 100 -7.48 -9.10 -6.44
N SER A 101 -7.71 -8.80 -5.17
CA SER A 101 -6.79 -9.11 -4.08
C SER A 101 -7.23 -10.32 -3.26
N LEU A 102 -8.52 -10.59 -3.22
CA LEU A 102 -9.11 -11.74 -2.53
C LEU A 102 -9.42 -12.87 -3.53
N ASP A 103 -9.06 -14.09 -3.17
CA ASP A 103 -9.40 -15.27 -3.97
C ASP A 103 -10.90 -15.58 -3.81
N PRO A 104 -11.70 -15.56 -4.90
CA PRO A 104 -13.14 -15.76 -4.84
C PRO A 104 -13.56 -17.19 -4.46
N VAL A 105 -12.66 -18.18 -4.56
CA VAL A 105 -12.95 -19.58 -4.25
C VAL A 105 -12.49 -20.02 -2.86
N MET A 106 -11.88 -19.09 -2.09
CA MET A 106 -11.47 -19.33 -0.71
C MET A 106 -12.25 -18.43 0.25
N SER A 107 -12.59 -18.95 1.44
CA SER A 107 -13.17 -18.09 2.49
C SER A 107 -12.18 -17.04 2.99
N ILE A 108 -12.70 -15.89 3.40
CA ILE A 108 -11.92 -14.73 3.87
C ILE A 108 -10.94 -15.15 4.98
N GLY A 109 -11.45 -15.87 5.98
CA GLY A 109 -10.61 -16.28 7.12
C GLY A 109 -9.48 -17.23 6.72
N ARG A 110 -9.73 -18.15 5.77
CA ARG A 110 -8.67 -19.06 5.29
C ARG A 110 -7.55 -18.29 4.59
N GLN A 111 -7.88 -17.26 3.81
CA GLN A 111 -6.87 -16.42 3.14
C GLN A 111 -6.01 -15.66 4.15
N ILE A 112 -6.62 -15.11 5.22
CA ILE A 112 -5.89 -14.42 6.29
C ILE A 112 -4.97 -15.40 7.04
N VAL A 113 -5.46 -16.59 7.37
CA VAL A 113 -4.68 -17.66 8.02
C VAL A 113 -3.52 -18.11 7.13
N GLU A 114 -3.74 -18.30 5.85
CA GLU A 114 -2.71 -18.71 4.89
C GLU A 114 -1.62 -17.64 4.76
N THR A 115 -2.02 -16.36 4.69
CA THR A 115 -1.08 -15.24 4.67
C THR A 115 -0.19 -15.24 5.91
N LEU A 116 -0.77 -15.38 7.10
CA LEU A 116 0.00 -15.46 8.34
C LEU A 116 0.98 -16.64 8.33
N ARG A 117 0.51 -17.83 8.01
CA ARG A 117 1.31 -19.07 8.02
C ARG A 117 2.39 -19.12 6.93
N THR A 118 2.25 -18.34 5.89
CA THR A 118 3.29 -18.14 4.88
C THR A 118 4.50 -17.42 5.46
N HIS A 119 4.29 -16.54 6.45
CA HIS A 119 5.34 -15.71 7.05
C HIS A 119 5.77 -16.13 8.44
N GLU A 120 4.93 -16.88 9.15
CA GLU A 120 5.17 -17.30 10.53
C GLU A 120 4.86 -18.80 10.72
N LYS A 121 5.69 -19.46 11.52
CA LYS A 121 5.47 -20.86 11.92
C LYS A 121 4.49 -20.93 13.08
N VAL A 122 3.21 -20.81 12.80
CA VAL A 122 2.13 -20.87 13.80
C VAL A 122 1.20 -22.05 13.56
N GLY A 123 0.63 -22.59 14.63
CA GLY A 123 -0.39 -23.65 14.55
C GLY A 123 -1.70 -23.17 13.94
N GLN A 124 -2.52 -24.11 13.46
CA GLN A 124 -3.79 -23.77 12.80
C GLN A 124 -4.76 -23.04 13.73
N ALA A 125 -4.86 -23.47 14.99
CA ALA A 125 -5.74 -22.87 15.99
C ALA A 125 -5.32 -21.41 16.30
N GLU A 126 -4.04 -21.20 16.61
CA GLU A 126 -3.48 -19.89 16.87
C GLU A 126 -3.65 -18.95 15.66
N ALA A 127 -3.38 -19.44 14.44
CA ALA A 127 -3.57 -18.64 13.23
C ALA A 127 -5.03 -18.24 13.02
N ARG A 128 -6.01 -19.13 13.35
CA ARG A 128 -7.44 -18.81 13.32
C ARG A 128 -7.78 -17.73 14.33
N ASP A 129 -7.32 -17.86 15.56
CA ASP A 129 -7.62 -16.89 16.63
C ASP A 129 -7.06 -15.50 16.28
N ARG A 130 -5.82 -15.44 15.77
CA ARG A 130 -5.21 -14.20 15.29
C ARG A 130 -5.97 -13.60 14.09
N ALA A 131 -6.48 -14.41 13.17
CA ALA A 131 -7.27 -13.95 12.05
C ALA A 131 -8.62 -13.38 12.52
N LEU A 132 -9.30 -14.01 13.48
CA LEU A 132 -10.53 -13.49 14.07
C LEU A 132 -10.29 -12.16 14.80
N ALA A 133 -9.24 -12.07 15.61
CA ALA A 133 -8.85 -10.82 16.27
C ALA A 133 -8.52 -9.71 15.27
N MET A 134 -7.91 -10.04 14.14
CA MET A 134 -7.61 -9.05 13.09
C MET A 134 -8.87 -8.60 12.36
N LEU A 135 -9.83 -9.49 12.10
CA LEU A 135 -11.14 -9.11 11.54
C LEU A 135 -11.91 -8.18 12.49
N GLU A 136 -11.81 -8.42 13.80
CA GLU A 136 -12.38 -7.52 14.81
C GLU A 136 -11.65 -6.16 14.82
N ALA A 137 -10.31 -6.16 14.75
CA ALA A 137 -9.50 -4.95 14.70
C ALA A 137 -9.83 -4.05 13.49
N VAL A 138 -10.23 -4.63 12.35
CA VAL A 138 -10.73 -3.88 11.19
C VAL A 138 -12.26 -3.62 11.28
N GLN A 139 -12.85 -3.71 12.47
CA GLN A 139 -14.24 -3.39 12.75
C GLN A 139 -15.28 -4.22 11.96
N ILE A 140 -15.01 -5.47 11.71
CA ILE A 140 -16.01 -6.43 11.23
C ILE A 140 -16.84 -6.87 12.42
N ARG A 141 -18.17 -6.63 12.39
CA ARG A 141 -19.08 -6.84 13.53
C ARG A 141 -19.23 -8.30 13.96
N ASP A 142 -19.17 -9.23 13.02
CA ASP A 142 -19.29 -10.67 13.28
C ASP A 142 -18.10 -11.39 12.62
N PRO A 143 -16.90 -11.34 13.25
CA PRO A 143 -15.70 -11.93 12.70
C PRO A 143 -15.81 -13.42 12.43
N ALA A 144 -16.48 -14.17 13.30
CA ALA A 144 -16.63 -15.62 13.18
C ALA A 144 -17.44 -15.99 11.94
N ARG A 145 -18.55 -15.30 11.70
CA ARG A 145 -19.36 -15.49 10.49
C ARG A 145 -18.57 -15.11 9.24
N VAL A 146 -17.95 -13.91 9.22
CA VAL A 146 -17.23 -13.41 8.04
C VAL A 146 -15.99 -14.24 7.73
N PHE A 147 -15.39 -14.87 8.72
CA PHE A 147 -14.27 -15.79 8.53
C PHE A 147 -14.62 -16.92 7.56
N ASP A 148 -15.85 -17.46 7.62
CA ASP A 148 -16.28 -18.57 6.80
C ASP A 148 -16.91 -18.14 5.46
N LEU A 149 -17.24 -16.84 5.27
CA LEU A 149 -17.77 -16.30 4.03
C LEU A 149 -16.70 -16.13 2.94
N HIS A 150 -17.15 -16.18 1.69
CA HIS A 150 -16.34 -15.91 0.52
C HIS A 150 -16.43 -14.42 0.11
N PRO A 151 -15.47 -13.89 -0.67
CA PRO A 151 -15.47 -12.49 -1.07
C PRO A 151 -16.74 -11.98 -1.76
N HIS A 152 -17.42 -12.84 -2.50
CA HIS A 152 -18.67 -12.49 -3.20
C HIS A 152 -19.92 -12.45 -2.28
N GLU A 153 -19.81 -12.94 -1.03
CA GLU A 153 -20.90 -12.95 -0.05
C GLU A 153 -20.87 -11.74 0.90
N VAL A 154 -19.87 -10.85 0.74
CA VAL A 154 -19.71 -9.67 1.59
C VAL A 154 -19.85 -8.37 0.78
N SER A 155 -20.21 -7.28 1.48
CA SER A 155 -20.22 -5.94 0.84
C SER A 155 -18.83 -5.47 0.45
N GLY A 156 -18.73 -4.50 -0.48
CA GLY A 156 -17.45 -3.93 -0.90
C GLY A 156 -16.62 -3.40 0.28
N GLY A 157 -17.25 -2.67 1.21
CA GLY A 157 -16.58 -2.18 2.42
C GLY A 157 -16.10 -3.29 3.35
N MET A 158 -16.85 -4.38 3.48
CA MET A 158 -16.40 -5.55 4.25
C MET A 158 -15.23 -6.26 3.55
N GLY A 159 -15.27 -6.41 2.23
CA GLY A 159 -14.17 -6.97 1.44
C GLY A 159 -12.90 -6.13 1.57
N GLN A 160 -13.03 -4.80 1.55
CA GLN A 160 -11.92 -3.89 1.77
C GLN A 160 -11.31 -4.04 3.16
N ARG A 161 -12.13 -4.10 4.21
CA ARG A 161 -11.66 -4.33 5.59
C ARG A 161 -10.99 -5.70 5.73
N ALA A 162 -11.54 -6.74 5.10
CA ALA A 162 -10.94 -8.08 5.09
C ALA A 162 -9.57 -8.09 4.38
N MET A 163 -9.44 -7.37 3.27
CA MET A 163 -8.15 -7.20 2.58
C MET A 163 -7.13 -6.47 3.46
N ILE A 164 -7.54 -5.40 4.15
CA ILE A 164 -6.68 -4.70 5.12
C ILE A 164 -6.23 -5.66 6.23
N ALA A 165 -7.15 -6.46 6.78
CA ALA A 165 -6.83 -7.48 7.78
C ALA A 165 -5.78 -8.47 7.26
N MET A 166 -5.95 -8.98 6.04
CA MET A 166 -5.01 -9.88 5.38
C MET A 166 -3.62 -9.25 5.20
N MET A 167 -3.55 -7.98 4.81
CA MET A 167 -2.27 -7.28 4.62
C MET A 167 -1.56 -6.94 5.94
N LEU A 168 -2.31 -6.79 7.03
CA LEU A 168 -1.76 -6.43 8.35
C LEU A 168 -1.50 -7.60 9.29
N ILE A 169 -1.97 -8.81 8.96
CA ILE A 169 -1.90 -9.97 9.87
C ILE A 169 -0.49 -10.36 10.26
N ALA A 170 0.47 -10.22 9.35
CA ALA A 170 1.88 -10.53 9.59
C ALA A 170 2.67 -9.38 10.26
N GLY A 171 2.03 -8.26 10.59
CA GLY A 171 2.63 -7.12 11.29
C GLY A 171 3.71 -6.39 10.48
N PRO A 172 3.42 -5.90 9.26
CA PRO A 172 4.41 -5.22 8.43
C PRO A 172 4.89 -3.91 9.09
N GLU A 173 6.11 -3.50 8.76
CA GLU A 173 6.72 -2.23 9.20
C GLU A 173 6.33 -1.06 8.29
N MET A 174 5.99 -1.36 7.04
CA MET A 174 5.57 -0.39 6.03
C MET A 174 4.39 -0.92 5.23
N MET A 175 3.47 -0.03 4.88
CA MET A 175 2.36 -0.33 3.98
C MET A 175 2.34 0.67 2.82
N ILE A 176 2.02 0.17 1.63
CA ILE A 176 1.67 0.97 0.46
C ILE A 176 0.18 0.75 0.21
N ALA A 177 -0.62 1.79 0.28
CA ALA A 177 -2.06 1.76 0.01
C ALA A 177 -2.33 2.48 -1.31
N ASP A 178 -2.56 1.73 -2.38
CA ASP A 178 -2.81 2.26 -3.73
C ASP A 178 -4.31 2.42 -3.96
N GLU A 179 -4.80 3.65 -3.82
CA GLU A 179 -6.23 4.03 -3.92
C GLU A 179 -7.16 3.12 -3.08
N PRO A 180 -6.89 2.92 -1.78
CA PRO A 180 -7.55 1.87 -0.99
C PRO A 180 -9.05 2.10 -0.78
N THR A 181 -9.60 3.23 -1.20
CA THR A 181 -11.00 3.60 -0.96
C THR A 181 -11.73 4.07 -2.21
N SER A 182 -11.10 3.99 -3.41
CA SER A 182 -11.65 4.54 -4.65
C SER A 182 -12.97 3.90 -5.12
N ALA A 183 -13.26 2.67 -4.69
CA ALA A 183 -14.48 1.93 -5.06
C ALA A 183 -15.58 2.00 -3.96
N LEU A 184 -15.41 2.84 -2.93
CA LEU A 184 -16.29 2.95 -1.77
C LEU A 184 -17.08 4.26 -1.79
N ASP A 185 -18.29 4.24 -1.21
CA ASP A 185 -19.01 5.47 -0.89
C ASP A 185 -18.30 6.27 0.21
N VAL A 186 -18.61 7.57 0.30
CA VAL A 186 -17.90 8.52 1.18
C VAL A 186 -17.92 8.09 2.66
N THR A 187 -19.03 7.53 3.13
CA THR A 187 -19.17 7.11 4.54
C THR A 187 -18.26 5.93 4.84
N VAL A 188 -18.31 4.89 3.99
CA VAL A 188 -17.46 3.70 4.13
C VAL A 188 -15.98 4.04 3.94
N GLN A 189 -15.67 5.00 3.05
CA GLN A 189 -14.31 5.52 2.85
C GLN A 189 -13.74 6.10 4.14
N LEU A 190 -14.48 6.97 4.84
CA LEU A 190 -14.04 7.58 6.10
C LEU A 190 -13.81 6.51 7.19
N ASP A 191 -14.70 5.52 7.28
CA ASP A 191 -14.56 4.41 8.21
C ASP A 191 -13.28 3.60 7.96
N VAL A 192 -13.01 3.26 6.69
CA VAL A 192 -11.81 2.50 6.30
C VAL A 192 -10.53 3.30 6.60
N LEU A 193 -10.55 4.61 6.34
CA LEU A 193 -9.42 5.48 6.67
C LEU A 193 -9.19 5.59 8.18
N GLY A 194 -10.26 5.70 8.97
CA GLY A 194 -10.15 5.70 10.43
C GLY A 194 -9.55 4.40 10.97
N ILE A 195 -9.87 3.25 10.37
CA ILE A 195 -9.25 1.97 10.69
C ILE A 195 -7.74 1.98 10.34
N LEU A 196 -7.39 2.42 9.13
CA LEU A 196 -6.01 2.50 8.70
C LEU A 196 -5.19 3.46 9.58
N ASP A 197 -5.73 4.64 9.89
CA ASP A 197 -5.08 5.63 10.75
C ASP A 197 -4.74 5.04 12.12
N ARG A 198 -5.74 4.44 12.76
CA ARG A 198 -5.56 3.80 14.06
C ARG A 198 -4.50 2.71 14.01
N LEU A 199 -4.61 1.75 13.07
CA LEU A 199 -3.70 0.60 13.00
C LEU A 199 -2.27 0.99 12.62
N VAL A 200 -2.09 1.99 11.73
CA VAL A 200 -0.77 2.54 11.37
C VAL A 200 -0.14 3.24 12.57
N SER A 201 -0.92 4.05 13.30
CA SER A 201 -0.43 4.81 14.46
C SER A 201 -0.09 3.88 15.64
N GLU A 202 -0.97 2.94 16.00
CA GLU A 202 -0.76 1.98 17.09
C GLU A 202 0.47 1.10 16.88
N ARG A 203 0.76 0.74 15.62
CA ARG A 203 1.89 -0.13 15.27
C ARG A 203 3.17 0.63 14.92
N GLY A 204 3.10 1.95 14.84
CA GLY A 204 4.22 2.79 14.45
C GLY A 204 4.75 2.43 13.06
N MET A 205 3.89 2.17 12.08
CA MET A 205 4.25 1.81 10.72
C MET A 205 4.53 3.05 9.87
N GLY A 206 5.35 2.90 8.81
CA GLY A 206 5.38 3.84 7.70
C GLY A 206 4.22 3.55 6.73
N LEU A 207 3.56 4.59 6.22
CA LEU A 207 2.50 4.45 5.22
C LEU A 207 2.77 5.31 4.00
N ILE A 208 2.77 4.71 2.81
CA ILE A 208 2.60 5.41 1.54
C ILE A 208 1.14 5.30 1.15
N PHE A 209 0.45 6.44 1.09
CA PHE A 209 -0.96 6.52 0.72
C PHE A 209 -1.10 7.18 -0.66
N ILE A 210 -1.44 6.39 -1.67
CA ILE A 210 -1.62 6.85 -3.05
C ILE A 210 -3.10 7.19 -3.26
N SER A 211 -3.38 8.40 -3.72
CA SER A 211 -4.73 8.86 -4.03
C SER A 211 -4.71 9.91 -5.14
N HIS A 212 -5.84 10.10 -5.81
CA HIS A 212 -6.08 11.26 -6.69
C HIS A 212 -6.86 12.38 -5.96
N ASP A 213 -7.30 12.16 -4.73
CA ASP A 213 -8.04 13.14 -3.92
C ASP A 213 -7.10 13.89 -2.97
N LEU A 214 -6.81 15.15 -3.33
CA LEU A 214 -5.97 16.05 -2.54
C LEU A 214 -6.57 16.37 -1.18
N ARG A 215 -7.91 16.48 -1.06
CA ARG A 215 -8.57 16.82 0.22
C ARG A 215 -8.39 15.67 1.21
N LEU A 216 -8.56 14.44 0.70
CA LEU A 216 -8.37 13.24 1.49
C LEU A 216 -6.94 13.15 2.01
N VAL A 217 -5.96 13.33 1.12
CA VAL A 217 -4.54 13.26 1.49
C VAL A 217 -4.15 14.37 2.46
N SER A 218 -4.69 15.58 2.27
CA SER A 218 -4.47 16.70 3.18
C SER A 218 -4.93 16.44 4.61
N SER A 219 -6.04 15.72 4.78
CA SER A 219 -6.60 15.41 6.10
C SER A 219 -5.99 14.17 6.76
N PHE A 220 -5.41 13.27 5.95
CA PHE A 220 -4.98 11.96 6.42
C PHE A 220 -3.45 11.81 6.55
N CYS A 221 -2.68 12.49 5.69
CA CYS A 221 -1.23 12.35 5.63
C CYS A 221 -0.49 13.43 6.40
N ASP A 222 0.76 13.15 6.77
CA ASP A 222 1.66 14.10 7.42
C ASP A 222 2.40 14.94 6.38
N ARG A 223 2.79 14.32 5.27
CA ARG A 223 3.53 14.92 4.14
C ARG A 223 2.97 14.45 2.81
N VAL A 224 3.09 15.27 1.79
CA VAL A 224 2.54 15.01 0.45
C VAL A 224 3.60 15.20 -0.62
N ILE A 225 3.59 14.30 -1.58
CA ILE A 225 4.32 14.39 -2.85
C ILE A 225 3.29 14.52 -3.97
N VAL A 226 3.43 15.56 -4.77
CA VAL A 226 2.58 15.78 -5.94
C VAL A 226 3.32 15.29 -7.18
N MET A 227 2.71 14.37 -7.91
CA MET A 227 3.28 13.79 -9.13
C MET A 227 2.50 14.24 -10.37
N TYR A 228 3.25 14.67 -11.38
CA TYR A 228 2.75 14.98 -12.71
C TYR A 228 3.64 14.37 -13.79
N ALA A 229 3.06 13.68 -14.76
CA ALA A 229 3.78 13.07 -15.90
C ALA A 229 5.05 12.31 -15.51
N GLY A 230 5.00 11.51 -14.43
CA GLY A 230 6.10 10.67 -13.96
C GLY A 230 7.15 11.37 -13.09
N LYS A 231 6.97 12.65 -12.78
CA LYS A 231 7.91 13.45 -11.96
C LYS A 231 7.26 13.95 -10.69
N VAL A 232 8.04 14.15 -9.66
CA VAL A 232 7.65 14.94 -8.48
C VAL A 232 7.75 16.42 -8.89
N VAL A 233 6.62 17.13 -8.78
CA VAL A 233 6.55 18.57 -9.07
C VAL A 233 6.57 19.42 -7.80
N GLU A 234 6.09 18.85 -6.68
CA GLU A 234 6.11 19.52 -5.38
C GLU A 234 6.12 18.51 -4.24
N GLN A 235 6.76 18.86 -3.14
CA GLN A 235 6.75 18.11 -1.89
C GLN A 235 6.61 19.06 -0.72
N LEU A 236 5.62 18.83 0.15
CA LEU A 236 5.28 19.73 1.25
C LEU A 236 4.61 18.96 2.41
N LYS A 237 4.49 19.60 3.57
CA LYS A 237 3.64 19.07 4.64
C LYS A 237 2.19 19.12 4.21
N ALA A 238 1.39 18.14 4.60
CA ALA A 238 -0.03 18.09 4.25
C ALA A 238 -0.79 19.34 4.74
N SER A 239 -0.42 19.87 5.92
CA SER A 239 -0.98 21.12 6.48
C SER A 239 -0.63 22.38 5.67
N GLU A 240 0.34 22.32 4.76
CA GLU A 240 0.80 23.45 3.93
C GLU A 240 0.25 23.40 2.50
N LEU A 241 -0.61 22.44 2.16
CA LEU A 241 -1.19 22.30 0.81
C LEU A 241 -1.90 23.58 0.33
N GLY A 242 -2.53 24.34 1.23
CA GLY A 242 -3.11 25.64 0.90
C GLY A 242 -2.11 26.75 0.53
N ARG A 243 -0.81 26.47 0.67
CA ARG A 243 0.31 27.37 0.31
C ARG A 243 1.19 26.79 -0.79
N ALA A 244 0.67 25.82 -1.52
CA ALA A 244 1.37 25.21 -2.63
C ALA A 244 1.84 26.27 -3.64
N GLN A 245 3.04 26.09 -4.18
CA GLN A 245 3.68 27.05 -5.10
C GLN A 245 3.60 26.60 -6.56
N HIS A 246 3.55 25.27 -6.78
CA HIS A 246 3.47 24.76 -8.12
C HIS A 246 2.04 24.92 -8.69
N PRO A 247 1.86 25.51 -9.89
CA PRO A 247 0.52 25.80 -10.46
C PRO A 247 -0.39 24.56 -10.61
N TYR A 248 0.20 23.37 -10.75
CA TYR A 248 -0.53 22.11 -10.85
C TYR A 248 -1.11 21.65 -9.50
N THR A 249 -0.41 21.92 -8.38
CA THR A 249 -0.84 21.57 -7.03
C THR A 249 -2.05 22.39 -6.60
#